data_ddb83ca7be6de1aa4b4a91551c76383f
#
_entry.id   ddb83ca7be6de1aa4b4a91551c76383f
#
_cell.length_a   1.000
_cell.length_b   1.000
_cell.length_c   1.000
_cell.angle_alpha   90.00
_cell.angle_beta   90.00
_cell.angle_gamma   90.00
#
_symmetry.space_group_name_H-M   'P 1'
#
loop_
_entity.id
_entity.type
_entity.pdbx_description
1 polymer ?
#
loop_
_entity_poly.entity_id
_entity_poly.type
_entity_poly.pdbx_seq_one_letter_code
_entity_poly.pdbx_strand_id
1 'polypeptide(L)'
;MTDLVLATANPHKTAEMRAILEQLGFTVHPRPSDVPDVDETALTLEGNALLKAHALVTATGMVAVADDTGLFVDALDGQPGVRSARYAGDDANDEANVIKLLGALEGTDARSARFRTVIAVVYPDGREVLVDGVLEGVITLAPRGSGGFGYDPVFAPDETPGRTLAELSAEEKNTISHRARALQAVPEALSA
;
A
#
# COMPACT_ATOMS: atom_id res chain seq x y z
N MET A 1 20.19 15.48 -3.68
CA MET A 1 18.91 14.74 -3.76
C MET A 1 19.25 13.30 -4.03
N THR A 2 18.62 12.37 -3.36
CA THR A 2 18.83 10.94 -3.62
C THR A 2 17.87 10.49 -4.71
N ASP A 3 18.40 9.89 -5.77
CA ASP A 3 17.60 9.33 -6.85
C ASP A 3 17.06 7.96 -6.44
N LEU A 4 15.75 7.77 -6.59
CA LEU A 4 15.04 6.54 -6.28
C LEU A 4 14.27 6.04 -7.50
N VAL A 5 14.21 4.72 -7.70
CA VAL A 5 13.32 4.11 -8.69
C VAL A 5 12.16 3.40 -7.98
N LEU A 6 10.92 3.61 -8.45
CA LEU A 6 9.74 2.95 -7.88
C LEU A 6 9.54 1.55 -8.47
N ALA A 7 9.31 0.57 -7.60
CA ALA A 7 9.12 -0.83 -7.98
C ALA A 7 7.67 -1.23 -8.24
N THR A 8 6.71 -0.30 -8.14
CA THR A 8 5.30 -0.60 -8.37
C THR A 8 4.88 -0.39 -9.83
N ALA A 9 4.13 -1.33 -10.38
CA ALA A 9 3.46 -1.20 -11.68
C ALA A 9 2.04 -0.58 -11.56
N ASN A 10 1.51 -0.47 -10.33
CA ASN A 10 0.19 0.11 -10.09
C ASN A 10 0.22 1.63 -10.24
N PRO A 11 -0.51 2.22 -11.22
CA PRO A 11 -0.45 3.66 -11.49
C PRO A 11 -0.97 4.52 -10.32
N HIS A 12 -1.94 4.03 -9.55
CA HIS A 12 -2.46 4.72 -8.37
C HIS A 12 -1.41 4.80 -7.27
N LYS A 13 -0.76 3.68 -6.97
CA LYS A 13 0.35 3.64 -6.01
C LYS A 13 1.51 4.53 -6.46
N THR A 14 1.87 4.46 -7.75
CA THR A 14 2.93 5.30 -8.33
C THR A 14 2.66 6.78 -8.10
N ALA A 15 1.43 7.23 -8.36
CA ALA A 15 1.04 8.64 -8.19
C ALA A 15 1.13 9.09 -6.71
N GLU A 16 0.60 8.29 -5.78
CA GLU A 16 0.67 8.56 -4.33
C GLU A 16 2.12 8.60 -3.83
N MET A 17 2.91 7.57 -4.15
CA MET A 17 4.30 7.47 -3.68
C MET A 17 5.17 8.59 -4.24
N ARG A 18 5.04 8.90 -5.53
CA ARG A 18 5.78 9.98 -6.17
C ARG A 18 5.48 11.32 -5.51
N ALA A 19 4.20 11.67 -5.34
CA ALA A 19 3.79 12.94 -4.75
C ALA A 19 4.39 13.14 -3.35
N ILE A 20 4.45 12.08 -2.53
CA ILE A 20 4.98 12.15 -1.17
C ILE A 20 6.51 12.21 -1.19
N LEU A 21 7.18 11.32 -1.94
CA LEU A 21 8.65 11.25 -1.98
C LEU A 21 9.28 12.51 -2.57
N GLU A 22 8.67 13.12 -3.60
CA GLU A 22 9.13 14.39 -4.18
C GLU A 22 9.03 15.54 -3.15
N GLN A 23 7.95 15.59 -2.36
CA GLN A 23 7.82 16.55 -1.25
C GLN A 23 8.88 16.35 -0.17
N LEU A 24 9.34 15.12 0.05
CA LEU A 24 10.42 14.78 0.98
C LEU A 24 11.82 15.03 0.40
N GLY A 25 11.94 15.56 -0.83
CA GLY A 25 13.19 15.95 -1.46
C GLY A 25 13.92 14.83 -2.22
N PHE A 26 13.23 13.74 -2.57
CA PHE A 26 13.79 12.70 -3.43
C PHE A 26 13.50 12.99 -4.91
N THR A 27 14.39 12.53 -5.79
CA THR A 27 14.13 12.46 -7.22
C THR A 27 13.58 11.09 -7.56
N VAL A 28 12.34 11.03 -8.07
CA VAL A 28 11.63 9.77 -8.28
C VAL A 28 11.59 9.38 -9.75
N HIS A 29 12.26 8.29 -10.10
CA HIS A 29 12.25 7.71 -11.43
C HIS A 29 11.13 6.66 -11.55
N PRO A 30 10.46 6.58 -12.71
CA PRO A 30 9.47 5.55 -12.95
C PRO A 30 10.13 4.19 -13.08
N ARG A 31 9.38 3.13 -12.83
CA ARG A 31 9.80 1.77 -13.12
C ARG A 31 10.05 1.61 -14.62
N PRO A 32 11.20 1.05 -15.04
CA PRO A 32 11.45 0.73 -16.44
C PRO A 32 10.43 -0.28 -16.97
N SER A 33 9.93 -0.07 -18.19
CA SER A 33 8.88 -0.90 -18.78
C SER A 33 9.33 -2.30 -19.20
N ASP A 34 10.62 -2.52 -19.32
CA ASP A 34 11.26 -3.79 -19.69
C ASP A 34 11.57 -4.69 -18.48
N VAL A 35 11.36 -4.19 -17.25
CA VAL A 35 11.49 -5.00 -16.05
C VAL A 35 10.18 -5.78 -15.83
N PRO A 36 10.20 -7.14 -15.81
CA PRO A 36 9.00 -7.93 -15.61
C PRO A 36 8.44 -7.76 -14.20
N ASP A 37 7.13 -7.99 -14.04
CA ASP A 37 6.52 -8.02 -12.73
C ASP A 37 7.10 -9.14 -11.87
N VAL A 38 7.22 -8.86 -10.59
CA VAL A 38 7.75 -9.81 -9.60
C VAL A 38 6.58 -10.56 -8.97
N ASP A 39 6.67 -11.89 -8.96
CA ASP A 39 5.72 -12.72 -8.25
C ASP A 39 5.82 -12.49 -6.74
N GLU A 40 4.73 -12.08 -6.13
CA GLU A 40 4.61 -11.87 -4.69
C GLU A 40 4.37 -13.21 -3.98
N THR A 41 5.45 -13.94 -3.77
CA THR A 41 5.43 -15.30 -3.20
C THR A 41 5.67 -15.34 -1.69
N ALA A 42 6.05 -14.22 -1.08
CA ALA A 42 6.28 -14.16 0.35
C ALA A 42 4.97 -14.18 1.13
N LEU A 43 5.05 -14.68 2.38
CA LEU A 43 3.92 -14.76 3.30
C LEU A 43 3.71 -13.48 4.12
N THR A 44 4.57 -12.48 3.93
CA THR A 44 4.54 -11.21 4.66
C THR A 44 4.65 -10.02 3.71
N LEU A 45 4.14 -8.86 4.14
CA LEU A 45 4.27 -7.61 3.39
C LEU A 45 5.74 -7.22 3.21
N GLU A 46 6.55 -7.41 4.27
CA GLU A 46 7.99 -7.14 4.25
C GLU A 46 8.69 -7.93 3.15
N GLY A 47 8.41 -9.24 3.10
CA GLY A 47 9.01 -10.13 2.12
C GLY A 47 8.64 -9.75 0.68
N ASN A 48 7.37 -9.44 0.42
CA ASN A 48 6.94 -9.02 -0.92
C ASN A 48 7.51 -7.65 -1.31
N ALA A 49 7.58 -6.69 -0.39
CA ALA A 49 8.20 -5.40 -0.64
C ALA A 49 9.70 -5.56 -0.98
N LEU A 50 10.43 -6.39 -0.22
CA LEU A 50 11.83 -6.69 -0.49
C LEU A 50 12.03 -7.38 -1.85
N LEU A 51 11.23 -8.40 -2.18
CA LEU A 51 11.30 -9.07 -3.49
C LEU A 51 11.20 -8.08 -4.65
N LYS A 52 10.24 -7.17 -4.58
CA LYS A 52 10.04 -6.13 -5.61
C LYS A 52 11.21 -5.15 -5.67
N ALA A 53 11.70 -4.68 -4.54
CA ALA A 53 12.80 -3.72 -4.48
C ALA A 53 14.12 -4.33 -5.00
N HIS A 54 14.46 -5.56 -4.59
CA HIS A 54 15.66 -6.25 -5.06
C HIS A 54 15.66 -6.49 -6.57
N ALA A 55 14.51 -6.85 -7.14
CA ALA A 55 14.38 -7.02 -8.59
C ALA A 55 14.74 -5.74 -9.34
N LEU A 56 14.25 -4.58 -8.83
CA LEU A 56 14.56 -3.29 -9.42
C LEU A 56 16.03 -2.87 -9.25
N VAL A 57 16.61 -3.07 -8.07
CA VAL A 57 18.04 -2.81 -7.86
C VAL A 57 18.88 -3.64 -8.83
N THR A 58 18.56 -4.92 -9.00
CA THR A 58 19.26 -5.81 -9.93
C THR A 58 19.14 -5.32 -11.37
N ALA A 59 17.97 -4.86 -11.77
CA ALA A 59 17.71 -4.42 -13.14
C ALA A 59 18.29 -3.04 -13.45
N THR A 60 18.34 -2.13 -12.48
CA THR A 60 18.66 -0.72 -12.72
C THR A 60 19.99 -0.25 -12.13
N GLY A 61 20.52 -0.95 -11.12
CA GLY A 61 21.66 -0.50 -10.33
C GLY A 61 21.36 0.75 -9.49
N MET A 62 20.10 1.16 -9.36
CA MET A 62 19.67 2.32 -8.59
C MET A 62 19.09 1.91 -7.23
N VAL A 63 19.01 2.85 -6.29
CA VAL A 63 18.25 2.66 -5.06
C VAL A 63 16.78 2.46 -5.42
N ALA A 64 16.19 1.35 -5.00
CA ALA A 64 14.80 1.02 -5.30
C ALA A 64 13.90 1.16 -4.07
N VAL A 65 12.69 1.65 -4.31
CA VAL A 65 11.61 1.75 -3.31
C VAL A 65 10.43 0.92 -3.76
N ALA A 66 10.01 -0.02 -2.93
CA ALA A 66 8.83 -0.83 -3.16
C ALA A 66 7.85 -0.71 -2.00
N ASP A 67 6.56 -0.85 -2.28
CA ASP A 67 5.53 -1.02 -1.24
C ASP A 67 4.86 -2.38 -1.34
N ASP A 68 4.47 -2.91 -0.19
CA ASP A 68 3.41 -3.91 -0.14
C ASP A 68 2.37 -3.51 0.90
N THR A 69 1.09 -3.79 0.60
CA THR A 69 -0.03 -3.29 1.38
C THR A 69 -1.08 -4.37 1.59
N GLY A 70 -1.56 -4.47 2.82
CA GLY A 70 -2.67 -5.34 3.18
C GLY A 70 -3.74 -4.60 3.98
N LEU A 71 -4.98 -5.04 3.78
CA LEU A 71 -6.11 -4.74 4.65
C LEU A 71 -6.28 -5.90 5.63
N PHE A 72 -6.29 -5.63 6.92
CA PHE A 72 -6.45 -6.61 7.98
C PHE A 72 -7.74 -6.34 8.73
N VAL A 73 -8.66 -7.31 8.77
CA VAL A 73 -9.97 -7.20 9.42
C VAL A 73 -10.02 -8.14 10.60
N ASP A 74 -10.29 -7.60 11.80
CA ASP A 74 -10.20 -8.36 13.04
C ASP A 74 -11.19 -9.53 13.10
N ALA A 75 -12.44 -9.31 12.67
CA ALA A 75 -13.47 -10.34 12.62
C ALA A 75 -13.19 -11.48 11.61
N LEU A 76 -12.20 -11.30 10.75
CA LEU A 76 -11.80 -12.29 9.74
C LEU A 76 -10.39 -12.84 10.02
N ASP A 77 -9.93 -12.81 11.28
CA ASP A 77 -8.60 -13.26 11.69
C ASP A 77 -7.47 -12.63 10.86
N GLY A 78 -7.62 -11.34 10.52
CA GLY A 78 -6.67 -10.57 9.74
C GLY A 78 -6.77 -10.78 8.22
N GLN A 79 -7.74 -11.53 7.72
CA GLN A 79 -7.98 -11.58 6.27
C GLN A 79 -8.58 -10.26 5.77
N PRO A 80 -8.33 -9.88 4.51
CA PRO A 80 -7.54 -10.53 3.46
C PRO A 80 -6.02 -10.49 3.66
N GLY A 81 -5.46 -9.58 4.48
CA GLY A 81 -4.03 -9.52 4.81
C GLY A 81 -3.14 -9.34 3.57
N VAL A 82 -2.08 -10.12 3.47
CA VAL A 82 -1.13 -10.11 2.33
C VAL A 82 -1.81 -10.40 0.98
N ARG A 83 -2.95 -11.10 1.01
CA ARG A 83 -3.72 -11.42 -0.21
C ARG A 83 -4.74 -10.35 -0.62
N SER A 84 -4.67 -9.14 -0.08
CA SER A 84 -5.66 -8.08 -0.29
C SER A 84 -5.97 -7.80 -1.76
N ALA A 85 -4.96 -7.71 -2.61
CA ALA A 85 -5.15 -7.48 -4.04
C ALA A 85 -5.82 -8.65 -4.78
N ARG A 86 -5.77 -9.86 -4.21
CA ARG A 86 -6.25 -11.12 -4.83
C ARG A 86 -7.24 -11.85 -3.92
N TYR A 87 -7.96 -11.13 -3.08
CA TYR A 87 -8.85 -11.74 -2.10
C TYR A 87 -9.97 -12.55 -2.74
N ALA A 88 -10.56 -12.08 -3.82
CA ALA A 88 -11.61 -12.79 -4.55
C ALA A 88 -11.08 -13.76 -5.63
N GLY A 89 -9.77 -13.85 -5.82
CA GLY A 89 -9.10 -14.70 -6.79
C GLY A 89 -7.96 -13.96 -7.48
N ASP A 90 -7.11 -14.68 -8.22
CA ASP A 90 -5.92 -14.10 -8.83
C ASP A 90 -6.24 -13.10 -9.96
N ASP A 91 -7.38 -13.30 -10.65
CA ASP A 91 -7.89 -12.40 -11.71
C ASP A 91 -8.95 -11.40 -11.19
N ALA A 92 -9.13 -11.28 -9.87
CA ALA A 92 -10.16 -10.42 -9.30
C ALA A 92 -9.80 -8.93 -9.45
N ASN A 93 -10.82 -8.12 -9.71
CA ASN A 93 -10.72 -6.66 -9.65
C ASN A 93 -11.09 -6.15 -8.25
N ASP A 94 -10.91 -4.84 -8.04
CA ASP A 94 -11.21 -4.18 -6.75
C ASP A 94 -12.67 -4.38 -6.33
N GLU A 95 -13.62 -4.30 -7.27
CA GLU A 95 -15.04 -4.47 -6.99
C GLU A 95 -15.35 -5.90 -6.47
N ALA A 96 -14.80 -6.93 -7.11
CA ALA A 96 -14.96 -8.32 -6.67
C ALA A 96 -14.37 -8.54 -5.27
N ASN A 97 -13.22 -7.93 -4.97
CA ASN A 97 -12.59 -8.00 -3.65
C ASN A 97 -13.47 -7.33 -2.57
N VAL A 98 -14.05 -6.16 -2.88
CA VAL A 98 -14.98 -5.44 -1.99
C VAL A 98 -16.25 -6.25 -1.75
N ILE A 99 -16.85 -6.81 -2.79
CA ILE A 99 -18.06 -7.65 -2.65
C ILE A 99 -17.79 -8.85 -1.75
N LYS A 100 -16.69 -9.54 -1.96
CA LYS A 100 -16.30 -10.70 -1.13
C LYS A 100 -16.09 -10.30 0.33
N LEU A 101 -15.41 -9.15 0.57
CA LEU A 101 -15.18 -8.64 1.92
C LEU A 101 -16.49 -8.33 2.65
N LEU A 102 -17.39 -7.60 1.99
CA LEU A 102 -18.69 -7.25 2.58
C LEU A 102 -19.54 -8.49 2.86
N GLY A 103 -19.54 -9.48 1.95
CA GLY A 103 -20.20 -10.76 2.15
C GLY A 103 -19.64 -11.56 3.33
N ALA A 104 -18.31 -11.56 3.50
CA ALA A 104 -17.67 -12.23 4.63
C ALA A 104 -17.99 -11.57 5.99
N LEU A 105 -18.39 -10.29 5.98
CA LEU A 105 -18.78 -9.51 7.18
C LEU A 105 -20.30 -9.39 7.32
N GLU A 106 -21.09 -10.16 6.58
CA GLU A 106 -22.54 -10.15 6.72
C GLU A 106 -22.95 -10.67 8.10
N GLY A 107 -23.85 -9.94 8.76
CA GLY A 107 -24.38 -10.31 10.08
C GLY A 107 -23.43 -10.04 11.27
N THR A 108 -22.28 -9.38 11.07
CA THR A 108 -21.43 -8.97 12.18
C THR A 108 -21.34 -7.44 12.30
N ASP A 109 -21.36 -6.96 13.56
CA ASP A 109 -21.10 -5.57 13.92
C ASP A 109 -19.61 -5.32 14.22
N ALA A 110 -18.81 -6.37 14.38
CA ALA A 110 -17.37 -6.31 14.60
C ALA A 110 -16.65 -6.02 13.27
N ARG A 111 -16.43 -4.75 12.96
CA ARG A 111 -15.92 -4.32 11.66
C ARG A 111 -14.59 -3.58 11.72
N SER A 112 -13.90 -3.66 12.88
CA SER A 112 -12.58 -3.06 13.06
C SER A 112 -11.57 -3.63 12.05
N ALA A 113 -10.82 -2.75 11.44
CA ALA A 113 -9.86 -3.10 10.42
C ALA A 113 -8.71 -2.09 10.39
N ARG A 114 -7.59 -2.48 9.79
CA ARG A 114 -6.48 -1.59 9.50
C ARG A 114 -5.89 -1.84 8.14
N PHE A 115 -5.51 -0.77 7.48
CA PHE A 115 -4.54 -0.85 6.40
C PHE A 115 -3.13 -0.81 6.98
N ARG A 116 -2.26 -1.66 6.49
CA ARG A 116 -0.83 -1.62 6.74
C ARG A 116 -0.06 -1.62 5.45
N THR A 117 0.90 -0.71 5.31
CA THR A 117 1.87 -0.69 4.21
C THR A 117 3.26 -0.86 4.77
N VAL A 118 4.04 -1.71 4.16
CA VAL A 118 5.48 -1.79 4.35
C VAL A 118 6.17 -1.18 3.14
N ILE A 119 7.10 -0.27 3.38
CA ILE A 119 8.01 0.28 2.37
C ILE A 119 9.37 -0.37 2.56
N ALA A 120 9.90 -0.95 1.50
CA ALA A 120 11.28 -1.41 1.42
C ALA A 120 12.11 -0.43 0.57
N VAL A 121 13.22 0.04 1.13
CA VAL A 121 14.26 0.77 0.39
C VAL A 121 15.48 -0.12 0.32
N VAL A 122 15.89 -0.48 -0.89
CA VAL A 122 17.03 -1.38 -1.13
C VAL A 122 18.09 -0.65 -1.94
N TYR A 123 19.33 -0.74 -1.48
CA TYR A 123 20.49 -0.09 -2.08
C TYR A 123 21.29 -1.07 -2.94
N PRO A 124 22.03 -0.57 -3.94
CA PRO A 124 22.91 -1.42 -4.76
C PRO A 124 24.02 -2.14 -3.98
N ASP A 125 24.40 -1.64 -2.82
CA ASP A 125 25.38 -2.26 -1.92
C ASP A 125 24.80 -3.39 -1.05
N GLY A 126 23.48 -3.66 -1.18
CA GLY A 126 22.75 -4.67 -0.44
C GLY A 126 22.16 -4.19 0.89
N ARG A 127 22.31 -2.93 1.27
CA ARG A 127 21.64 -2.37 2.44
C ARG A 127 20.13 -2.33 2.22
N GLU A 128 19.39 -2.76 3.23
CA GLU A 128 17.91 -2.78 3.25
C GLU A 128 17.39 -1.92 4.39
N VAL A 129 16.36 -1.14 4.11
CA VAL A 129 15.62 -0.39 5.13
C VAL A 129 14.13 -0.70 4.96
N LEU A 130 13.49 -1.08 6.06
CA LEU A 130 12.06 -1.34 6.12
C LEU A 130 11.41 -0.32 7.05
N VAL A 131 10.34 0.30 6.58
CA VAL A 131 9.47 1.14 7.40
C VAL A 131 8.03 0.75 7.14
N ASP A 132 7.18 0.91 8.14
CA ASP A 132 5.77 0.62 7.99
C ASP A 132 4.88 1.78 8.43
N GLY A 133 3.66 1.78 7.92
CA GLY A 133 2.62 2.72 8.32
C GLY A 133 1.28 2.00 8.42
N VAL A 134 0.55 2.32 9.46
CA VAL A 134 -0.75 1.73 9.78
C VAL A 134 -1.81 2.82 9.83
N LEU A 135 -2.99 2.54 9.31
CA LEU A 135 -4.18 3.36 9.40
C LEU A 135 -5.31 2.51 9.97
N GLU A 136 -5.72 2.81 11.18
CA GLU A 136 -6.84 2.13 11.86
C GLU A 136 -8.18 2.69 11.35
N GLY A 137 -9.23 1.87 11.40
CA GLY A 137 -10.57 2.25 10.99
C GLY A 137 -11.54 1.08 11.01
N VAL A 138 -12.63 1.25 10.27
CA VAL A 138 -13.70 0.25 10.21
C VAL A 138 -14.14 -0.01 8.76
N ILE A 139 -14.63 -1.21 8.50
CA ILE A 139 -15.30 -1.55 7.23
C ILE A 139 -16.76 -1.09 7.30
N THR A 140 -17.18 -0.28 6.35
CA THR A 140 -18.57 0.21 6.24
C THR A 140 -19.52 -0.91 5.78
N LEU A 141 -20.82 -0.70 5.94
CA LEU A 141 -21.84 -1.67 5.51
C LEU A 141 -22.02 -1.70 3.98
N ALA A 142 -21.71 -0.60 3.31
CA ALA A 142 -21.81 -0.46 1.85
C ALA A 142 -20.73 0.48 1.33
N PRO A 143 -20.34 0.38 0.06
CA PRO A 143 -19.38 1.28 -0.57
C PRO A 143 -19.89 2.72 -0.62
N ARG A 144 -19.02 3.70 -0.40
CA ARG A 144 -19.29 5.14 -0.51
C ARG A 144 -18.08 5.85 -1.12
N GLY A 145 -18.35 6.91 -1.88
CA GLY A 145 -17.34 7.67 -2.61
C GLY A 145 -16.94 6.99 -3.93
N SER A 146 -16.15 7.70 -4.71
CA SER A 146 -15.70 7.26 -6.03
C SER A 146 -14.21 7.53 -6.27
N GLY A 147 -13.51 8.06 -5.25
CA GLY A 147 -12.07 8.29 -5.31
C GLY A 147 -11.27 7.04 -4.90
N GLY A 148 -9.95 7.12 -5.08
CA GLY A 148 -9.04 6.08 -4.64
C GLY A 148 -9.10 4.79 -5.44
N PHE A 149 -8.78 3.66 -4.81
CA PHE A 149 -8.74 2.32 -5.40
C PHE A 149 -8.83 1.23 -4.31
N GLY A 150 -8.94 -0.03 -4.73
CA GLY A 150 -9.01 -1.17 -3.81
C GLY A 150 -10.20 -1.10 -2.88
N TYR A 151 -9.93 -1.16 -1.60
CA TYR A 151 -10.95 -1.14 -0.53
C TYR A 151 -11.30 0.27 -0.03
N ASP A 152 -10.78 1.34 -0.64
CA ASP A 152 -11.05 2.72 -0.24
C ASP A 152 -12.55 3.04 -0.09
N PRO A 153 -13.45 2.53 -0.96
CA PRO A 153 -14.88 2.79 -0.85
C PRO A 153 -15.57 2.21 0.40
N VAL A 154 -14.93 1.23 1.05
CA VAL A 154 -15.52 0.55 2.22
C VAL A 154 -14.71 0.71 3.49
N PHE A 155 -13.59 1.41 3.46
CA PHE A 155 -12.77 1.65 4.63
C PHE A 155 -12.94 3.09 5.14
N ALA A 156 -13.46 3.24 6.36
CA ALA A 156 -13.60 4.53 7.04
C ALA A 156 -12.53 4.67 8.13
N PRO A 157 -11.54 5.57 7.95
CA PRO A 157 -10.49 5.81 8.95
C PRO A 157 -11.05 6.42 10.24
N ASP A 158 -10.44 6.08 11.37
CA ASP A 158 -10.79 6.67 12.66
C ASP A 158 -10.53 8.18 12.71
N GLU A 159 -9.56 8.69 11.94
CA GLU A 159 -9.23 10.11 11.83
C GLU A 159 -10.27 10.93 11.06
N THR A 160 -11.09 10.29 10.23
CA THR A 160 -12.15 10.96 9.46
C THR A 160 -13.51 10.28 9.69
N PRO A 161 -14.04 10.37 10.91
CA PRO A 161 -15.25 9.63 11.29
C PRO A 161 -16.41 9.85 10.31
N GLY A 162 -16.97 8.75 9.84
CA GLY A 162 -18.11 8.78 8.94
C GLY A 162 -17.79 8.97 7.46
N ARG A 163 -16.54 9.19 7.06
CA ARG A 163 -16.10 9.27 5.65
C ARG A 163 -15.22 8.08 5.30
N THR A 164 -15.42 7.49 4.14
CA THR A 164 -14.50 6.47 3.60
C THR A 164 -13.28 7.14 2.93
N LEU A 165 -12.21 6.39 2.71
CA LEU A 165 -11.05 6.89 1.96
C LEU A 165 -11.43 7.36 0.56
N ALA A 166 -12.43 6.73 -0.08
CA ALA A 166 -12.92 7.13 -1.40
C ALA A 166 -13.74 8.43 -1.41
N GLU A 167 -14.14 8.94 -0.24
CA GLU A 167 -14.82 10.23 -0.07
C GLU A 167 -13.83 11.37 0.25
N LEU A 168 -12.54 11.06 0.42
CA LEU A 168 -11.48 12.05 0.66
C LEU A 168 -10.90 12.55 -0.67
N SER A 169 -10.40 13.78 -0.67
CA SER A 169 -9.53 14.24 -1.76
C SER A 169 -8.18 13.51 -1.71
N ALA A 170 -7.44 13.53 -2.82
CA ALA A 170 -6.09 12.95 -2.86
C ALA A 170 -5.15 13.62 -1.84
N GLU A 171 -5.29 14.94 -1.65
CA GLU A 171 -4.52 15.67 -0.64
C GLU A 171 -4.85 15.20 0.78
N GLU A 172 -6.15 15.14 1.15
CA GLU A 172 -6.60 14.65 2.45
C GLU A 172 -6.07 13.22 2.70
N LYS A 173 -6.24 12.31 1.72
CA LYS A 173 -5.75 10.94 1.81
C LYS A 173 -4.24 10.86 2.01
N ASN A 174 -3.46 11.67 1.30
CA ASN A 174 -2.00 11.69 1.39
C ASN A 174 -1.48 12.24 2.73
N THR A 175 -2.32 12.88 3.54
CA THR A 175 -1.92 13.32 4.89
C THR A 175 -2.10 12.23 5.95
N ILE A 176 -3.03 11.29 5.77
CA ILE A 176 -3.41 10.32 6.81
C ILE A 176 -3.14 8.86 6.45
N SER A 177 -3.02 8.54 5.15
CA SER A 177 -3.00 7.14 4.70
C SER A 177 -1.82 6.33 5.27
N HIS A 178 -2.03 5.02 5.39
CA HIS A 178 -0.99 4.07 5.78
C HIS A 178 0.29 4.20 4.94
N ARG A 179 0.15 4.38 3.62
CA ARG A 179 1.29 4.59 2.70
C ARG A 179 1.98 5.92 2.97
N ALA A 180 1.23 6.99 3.22
CA ALA A 180 1.80 8.29 3.56
C ALA A 180 2.62 8.21 4.86
N ARG A 181 2.10 7.55 5.89
CA ARG A 181 2.82 7.36 7.17
C ARG A 181 4.11 6.57 6.97
N ALA A 182 4.07 5.47 6.23
CA ALA A 182 5.27 4.69 5.92
C ALA A 182 6.30 5.52 5.15
N LEU A 183 5.89 6.26 4.11
CA LEU A 183 6.82 7.08 3.32
C LEU A 183 7.41 8.24 4.10
N GLN A 184 6.64 8.87 4.99
CA GLN A 184 7.13 9.95 5.86
C GLN A 184 8.21 9.49 6.85
N ALA A 185 8.23 8.20 7.21
CA ALA A 185 9.27 7.63 8.07
C ALA A 185 10.57 7.30 7.30
N VAL A 186 10.56 7.27 5.97
CA VAL A 186 11.74 6.92 5.15
C VAL A 186 12.95 7.83 5.42
N PRO A 187 12.87 9.17 5.45
CA PRO A 187 14.05 10.01 5.64
C PRO A 187 14.78 9.76 6.96
N GLU A 188 14.05 9.54 8.04
CA GLU A 188 14.63 9.23 9.36
C GLU A 188 15.31 7.87 9.33
N ALA A 189 14.64 6.85 8.80
CA ALA A 189 15.17 5.49 8.70
C ALA A 189 16.42 5.39 7.79
N LEU A 190 16.55 6.27 6.78
CA LEU A 190 17.75 6.32 5.93
C LEU A 190 18.95 7.01 6.62
N SER A 191 18.69 7.77 7.68
CA SER A 191 19.71 8.55 8.41
C SER A 191 20.27 7.79 9.62
N ALA A 192 19.64 6.68 9.99
CA ALA A 192 20.02 5.81 11.11
C ALA A 192 21.06 4.77 10.68
#